data_0afcd8c2e5deddd86acdaaa243dd63a9
#
_entry.id   0afcd8c2e5deddd86acdaaa243dd63a9
#
_cell.length_a   1.000
_cell.length_b   1.000
_cell.length_c   1.000
_cell.angle_alpha   90.00
_cell.angle_beta   90.00
_cell.angle_gamma   90.00
#
_symmetry.space_group_name_H-M   'P 1'
#
loop_
_entity.id
_entity.type
_entity.pdbx_description
1 polymer ?
#
loop_
_entity_poly.entity_id
_entity_poly.type
_entity_poly.pdbx_seq_one_letter_code
_entity_poly.pdbx_strand_id
1 'polypeptide(L)'
;MADTLTTTSQVDPAVATYYDRVLLMAANPKLQHLKWAQHAYLDKKNGNTYKWRRYSNLSDATTPLTEGVNPPGQRLAKTDILATVSWYGDFVHITDVVDMTVEDPVLTVAAEKLGLQEGKTFDTLMRDILSAAASATNASGGSNGQTPTEITRADIDAVVLTLLGNNAEMMAPSIKASTGVGTSPVRESFWSILHTALIDDLEDCAGFKSVAEYPSQMGIEDGEWGSCGNVRFCISSNAKATSESPVQYHLPVIGKEAYGDVELDNSKNIVKAFGSGGTEDPLNRKASSGWKCVWVARILNDNFMHVLEVTHS
;
A
#
# COMPACT_ATOMS: atom_id res chain seq x y z
N MET A 1 -32.75 7.99 -0.29
CA MET A 1 -31.80 6.84 -0.28
C MET A 1 -32.37 5.82 0.69
N ALA A 2 -32.49 4.57 0.27
CA ALA A 2 -32.93 3.52 1.19
C ALA A 2 -31.81 3.23 2.17
N ASP A 3 -32.09 3.40 3.44
CA ASP A 3 -31.19 3.05 4.53
C ASP A 3 -30.97 1.53 4.54
N THR A 4 -29.77 1.08 4.32
CA THR A 4 -29.41 -0.36 4.39
C THR A 4 -29.29 -0.76 5.86
N LEU A 5 -30.38 -1.30 6.38
CA LEU A 5 -30.45 -1.82 7.77
C LEU A 5 -30.07 -3.29 7.79
N THR A 6 -29.20 -3.68 8.72
CA THR A 6 -28.98 -5.10 9.04
C THR A 6 -30.18 -5.62 9.84
N THR A 7 -30.94 -6.52 9.24
CA THR A 7 -32.16 -7.09 9.81
C THR A 7 -31.94 -8.56 10.22
N THR A 8 -32.88 -9.14 10.97
CA THR A 8 -32.85 -10.56 11.38
C THR A 8 -32.83 -11.55 10.19
N SER A 9 -33.28 -11.12 9.01
CA SER A 9 -33.22 -11.94 7.78
C SER A 9 -31.82 -11.99 7.16
N GLN A 10 -30.94 -11.07 7.53
CA GLN A 10 -29.55 -11.02 7.05
C GLN A 10 -28.57 -11.66 8.06
N VAL A 11 -28.97 -11.72 9.31
CA VAL A 11 -28.26 -12.44 10.38
C VAL A 11 -29.19 -13.58 10.78
N ASP A 12 -28.89 -14.78 10.30
CA ASP A 12 -29.73 -15.96 10.53
C ASP A 12 -29.85 -16.21 12.05
N PRO A 13 -31.03 -16.11 12.64
CA PRO A 13 -31.18 -16.37 14.07
C PRO A 13 -30.90 -17.86 14.31
N ALA A 14 -30.05 -18.16 15.25
CA ALA A 14 -29.64 -19.50 15.63
C ALA A 14 -30.89 -20.36 15.94
N VAL A 15 -31.40 -21.06 14.96
CA VAL A 15 -32.44 -22.06 15.14
C VAL A 15 -31.76 -23.29 15.74
N ALA A 16 -31.86 -23.46 17.07
CA ALA A 16 -31.73 -24.72 17.85
C ALA A 16 -30.65 -25.74 17.38
N THR A 17 -29.69 -25.39 16.61
CA THR A 17 -28.46 -26.14 16.37
C THR A 17 -27.40 -25.62 17.32
N TYR A 18 -26.66 -26.55 17.91
CA TYR A 18 -25.52 -26.24 18.78
C TYR A 18 -24.60 -25.23 18.11
N TYR A 19 -24.68 -23.97 18.54
CA TYR A 19 -23.92 -22.88 17.95
C TYR A 19 -22.57 -22.79 18.66
N ASP A 20 -21.51 -23.07 17.95
CA ASP A 20 -20.18 -22.83 18.48
C ASP A 20 -19.96 -21.32 18.48
N ARG A 21 -19.83 -20.74 19.69
CA ARG A 21 -19.63 -19.30 19.90
C ARG A 21 -18.30 -18.77 19.35
N VAL A 22 -17.50 -19.62 18.72
CA VAL A 22 -16.24 -19.22 18.10
C VAL A 22 -16.52 -18.55 16.76
N LEU A 23 -16.47 -17.24 16.73
CA LEU A 23 -16.51 -16.46 15.48
C LEU A 23 -15.29 -16.81 14.64
N LEU A 24 -15.52 -17.35 13.45
CA LEU A 24 -14.46 -17.63 12.51
C LEU A 24 -13.82 -16.31 12.03
N MET A 25 -12.51 -16.24 12.09
CA MET A 25 -11.79 -15.09 11.56
C MET A 25 -12.03 -14.97 10.06
N ALA A 26 -12.48 -13.81 9.62
CA ALA A 26 -12.53 -13.52 8.18
C ALA A 26 -11.11 -13.33 7.66
N ALA A 27 -10.82 -13.93 6.51
CA ALA A 27 -9.55 -13.74 5.83
C ALA A 27 -9.39 -12.29 5.38
N ASN A 28 -8.26 -11.68 5.70
CA ASN A 28 -7.89 -10.34 5.26
C ASN A 28 -6.58 -10.36 4.50
N PRO A 29 -6.45 -9.56 3.44
CA PRO A 29 -5.18 -9.40 2.75
C PRO A 29 -4.16 -8.73 3.69
N LYS A 30 -2.88 -9.07 3.52
CA LYS A 30 -1.80 -8.30 4.15
C LYS A 30 -1.73 -6.92 3.51
N LEU A 31 -1.77 -5.88 4.34
CA LEU A 31 -1.72 -4.48 3.93
C LEU A 31 -0.24 -4.08 3.77
N GLN A 32 0.22 -3.90 2.55
CA GLN A 32 1.63 -3.66 2.26
C GLN A 32 1.89 -2.31 1.59
N HIS A 33 0.89 -1.72 0.92
CA HIS A 33 1.10 -0.56 0.07
C HIS A 33 1.37 0.74 0.83
N LEU A 34 0.94 0.84 2.09
CA LEU A 34 1.19 1.99 2.96
C LEU A 34 2.55 1.94 3.69
N LYS A 35 3.19 0.79 3.73
CA LYS A 35 4.31 0.49 4.63
C LYS A 35 5.54 1.38 4.41
N TRP A 36 5.82 1.77 3.18
CA TRP A 36 6.99 2.57 2.82
C TRP A 36 6.64 3.99 2.37
N ALA A 37 5.41 4.44 2.64
CA ALA A 37 4.98 5.80 2.35
C ALA A 37 5.68 6.81 3.25
N GLN A 38 5.91 8.00 2.74
CA GLN A 38 6.29 9.15 3.57
C GLN A 38 5.03 9.73 4.21
N HIS A 39 4.80 9.41 5.48
CA HIS A 39 3.65 9.91 6.22
C HIS A 39 3.80 11.38 6.60
N ALA A 40 2.78 12.16 6.32
CA ALA A 40 2.69 13.56 6.72
C ALA A 40 1.33 13.85 7.37
N TYR A 41 1.33 14.81 8.28
CA TYR A 41 0.11 15.25 8.97
C TYR A 41 -0.19 16.70 8.62
N LEU A 42 -1.45 16.98 8.36
CA LEU A 42 -1.95 18.33 8.16
C LEU A 42 -2.61 18.80 9.45
N ASP A 43 -2.19 19.93 9.99
CA ASP A 43 -2.79 20.52 11.19
C ASP A 43 -4.22 21.01 10.90
N LYS A 44 -5.12 20.81 11.85
CA LYS A 44 -6.49 21.31 11.78
C LYS A 44 -6.50 22.83 11.62
N LYS A 45 -7.42 23.35 10.83
CA LYS A 45 -7.59 24.77 10.50
C LYS A 45 -6.55 25.37 9.54
N ASN A 46 -5.64 24.58 8.99
CA ASN A 46 -4.64 25.03 8.00
C ASN A 46 -5.04 24.75 6.54
N GLY A 47 -6.34 24.63 6.27
CA GLY A 47 -6.86 24.33 4.93
C GLY A 47 -6.97 22.82 4.67
N ASN A 48 -7.18 22.46 3.42
CA ASN A 48 -7.39 21.09 2.96
C ASN A 48 -6.33 20.61 1.97
N THR A 49 -5.26 21.39 1.77
CA THR A 49 -4.22 21.09 0.79
C THR A 49 -2.87 21.06 1.47
N TYR A 50 -2.17 19.95 1.32
CA TYR A 50 -0.79 19.79 1.75
C TYR A 50 0.15 19.96 0.56
N LYS A 51 1.35 20.50 0.81
CA LYS A 51 2.35 20.79 -0.20
C LYS A 51 3.69 20.19 0.19
N TRP A 52 4.16 19.22 -0.60
CA TRP A 52 5.57 18.82 -0.57
C TRP A 52 6.36 19.72 -1.52
N ARG A 53 7.60 19.97 -1.17
CA ARG A 53 8.51 20.76 -1.99
C ARG A 53 9.81 20.02 -2.21
N ARG A 54 10.17 19.86 -3.47
CA ARG A 54 11.44 19.29 -3.89
C ARG A 54 12.26 20.35 -4.61
N TYR A 55 13.54 20.44 -4.29
CA TYR A 55 14.50 21.26 -5.02
C TYR A 55 15.26 20.37 -6.00
N SER A 56 15.48 20.89 -7.22
CA SER A 56 16.31 20.21 -8.21
C SER A 56 17.78 20.39 -7.87
N ASN A 57 18.60 19.39 -8.21
CA ASN A 57 20.05 19.49 -8.09
C ASN A 57 20.56 20.61 -8.99
N LEU A 58 21.63 21.26 -8.55
CA LEU A 58 22.36 22.23 -9.37
C LEU A 58 23.20 21.50 -10.41
N SER A 59 23.47 22.16 -11.54
CA SER A 59 24.40 21.64 -12.54
C SER A 59 25.83 21.62 -11.99
N ASP A 60 26.62 20.65 -12.42
CA ASP A 60 28.02 20.53 -12.01
C ASP A 60 28.84 21.74 -12.43
N ALA A 61 29.67 22.29 -11.54
CA ALA A 61 30.56 23.41 -11.81
C ALA A 61 31.89 22.90 -12.38
N THR A 62 31.85 22.41 -13.62
CA THR A 62 33.02 21.80 -14.29
C THR A 62 34.00 22.80 -14.90
N THR A 63 33.62 24.07 -14.98
CA THR A 63 34.46 25.11 -15.61
C THR A 63 35.45 25.68 -14.58
N PRO A 64 36.76 25.62 -14.80
CA PRO A 64 37.75 26.26 -13.93
C PRO A 64 37.52 27.77 -13.80
N LEU A 65 37.73 28.28 -12.60
CA LEU A 65 37.63 29.73 -12.35
C LEU A 65 38.77 30.48 -13.00
N THR A 66 38.44 31.61 -13.65
CA THR A 66 39.43 32.53 -14.16
C THR A 66 39.76 33.57 -13.08
N GLU A 67 41.02 33.91 -12.93
CA GLU A 67 41.47 34.89 -11.95
C GLU A 67 40.74 36.24 -12.13
N GLY A 68 40.16 36.75 -11.06
CA GLY A 68 39.44 38.02 -11.05
C GLY A 68 38.02 38.01 -11.68
N VAL A 69 37.53 36.85 -12.15
CA VAL A 69 36.19 36.73 -12.76
C VAL A 69 35.30 35.79 -11.93
N ASN A 70 34.16 36.30 -11.48
CA ASN A 70 33.15 35.47 -10.81
C ASN A 70 32.34 34.68 -11.84
N PRO A 71 32.10 33.38 -11.60
CA PRO A 71 31.24 32.61 -12.50
C PRO A 71 29.77 33.08 -12.42
N PRO A 72 28.98 32.86 -13.45
CA PRO A 72 27.56 33.12 -13.39
C PRO A 72 26.91 32.19 -12.32
N GLY A 73 26.18 32.76 -11.37
CA GLY A 73 25.49 31.99 -10.34
C GLY A 73 24.37 31.12 -10.93
N GLN A 74 24.07 30.02 -10.24
CA GLN A 74 22.95 29.14 -10.58
C GLN A 74 21.73 29.50 -9.74
N ARG A 75 20.54 29.22 -10.26
CA ARG A 75 19.26 29.39 -9.53
C ARG A 75 18.75 28.06 -9.02
N LEU A 76 18.25 28.03 -7.81
CA LEU A 76 17.50 26.89 -7.26
C LEU A 76 16.15 26.79 -7.95
N ALA A 77 15.91 25.67 -8.61
CA ALA A 77 14.59 25.31 -9.14
C ALA A 77 13.84 24.46 -8.11
N LYS A 78 12.54 24.72 -7.94
CA LYS A 78 11.68 23.98 -7.04
C LYS A 78 10.50 23.38 -7.77
N THR A 79 10.09 22.20 -7.36
CA THR A 79 8.85 21.55 -7.78
C THR A 79 7.96 21.40 -6.56
N ASP A 80 6.74 21.92 -6.62
CA ASP A 80 5.74 21.80 -5.58
C ASP A 80 4.74 20.72 -5.97
N ILE A 81 4.52 19.73 -5.09
CA ILE A 81 3.54 18.65 -5.27
C ILE A 81 2.40 18.92 -4.30
N LEU A 82 1.21 19.12 -4.85
CA LEU A 82 0.01 19.46 -4.09
C LEU A 82 -0.86 18.22 -3.91
N ALA A 83 -1.36 18.01 -2.70
CA ALA A 83 -2.32 16.97 -2.38
C ALA A 83 -3.50 17.59 -1.61
N THR A 84 -4.71 17.41 -2.13
CA THR A 84 -5.93 17.86 -1.47
C THR A 84 -6.58 16.66 -0.81
N VAL A 85 -6.80 16.73 0.50
CA VAL A 85 -7.37 15.64 1.29
C VAL A 85 -8.85 15.44 0.95
N SER A 86 -9.26 14.17 0.98
CA SER A 86 -10.65 13.74 0.75
C SER A 86 -11.19 13.02 1.98
N TRP A 87 -12.50 13.01 2.13
CA TRP A 87 -13.20 12.37 3.22
C TRP A 87 -13.56 10.95 2.82
N TYR A 88 -13.22 10.00 3.68
CA TYR A 88 -13.58 8.60 3.57
C TYR A 88 -14.29 8.13 4.82
N GLY A 89 -15.21 7.20 4.69
CA GLY A 89 -15.90 6.62 5.82
C GLY A 89 -17.02 5.71 5.38
N ASP A 90 -17.38 4.80 6.26
CA ASP A 90 -18.50 3.88 6.09
C ASP A 90 -19.12 3.55 7.45
N PHE A 91 -20.34 3.04 7.45
CA PHE A 91 -21.04 2.70 8.68
C PHE A 91 -22.04 1.57 8.48
N VAL A 92 -22.36 0.89 9.59
CA VAL A 92 -23.37 -0.16 9.65
C VAL A 92 -24.44 0.24 10.65
N HIS A 93 -25.71 0.06 10.27
CA HIS A 93 -26.85 0.18 11.17
C HIS A 93 -27.27 -1.19 11.70
N ILE A 94 -27.62 -1.24 12.95
CA ILE A 94 -28.13 -2.42 13.65
C ILE A 94 -29.47 -2.06 14.29
N THR A 95 -30.46 -2.92 14.13
CA THR A 95 -31.78 -2.73 14.72
C THR A 95 -31.87 -3.33 16.12
N ASP A 96 -32.77 -2.76 16.93
CA ASP A 96 -33.10 -3.27 18.26
C ASP A 96 -33.55 -4.74 18.27
N VAL A 97 -34.26 -5.16 17.22
CA VAL A 97 -34.72 -6.54 17.06
C VAL A 97 -33.53 -7.49 16.92
N VAL A 98 -32.50 -7.14 16.16
CA VAL A 98 -31.28 -7.95 15.99
C VAL A 98 -30.55 -8.07 17.35
N ASP A 99 -30.40 -6.96 18.05
CA ASP A 99 -29.72 -6.93 19.35
C ASP A 99 -30.47 -7.79 20.44
N MET A 100 -31.80 -7.83 20.35
CA MET A 100 -32.64 -8.61 21.30
C MET A 100 -32.77 -10.09 20.91
N THR A 101 -32.63 -10.45 19.65
CA THR A 101 -32.95 -11.82 19.17
C THR A 101 -31.70 -12.62 18.82
N VAL A 102 -30.57 -11.98 18.55
CA VAL A 102 -29.31 -12.64 18.19
C VAL A 102 -28.43 -12.77 19.43
N GLU A 103 -27.91 -13.94 19.66
CA GLU A 103 -27.04 -14.23 20.83
C GLU A 103 -25.63 -13.58 20.65
N ASP A 104 -25.21 -13.30 19.43
CA ASP A 104 -23.91 -12.74 19.11
C ASP A 104 -23.82 -11.23 19.41
N PRO A 105 -22.66 -10.72 19.82
CA PRO A 105 -22.44 -9.28 20.03
C PRO A 105 -22.28 -8.55 18.69
N VAL A 106 -23.37 -8.42 17.93
CA VAL A 106 -23.37 -7.93 16.54
C VAL A 106 -22.73 -6.54 16.40
N LEU A 107 -22.92 -5.65 17.38
CA LEU A 107 -22.31 -4.31 17.37
C LEU A 107 -20.78 -4.35 17.46
N THR A 108 -20.25 -5.26 18.28
CA THR A 108 -18.79 -5.47 18.43
C THR A 108 -18.20 -6.04 17.15
N VAL A 109 -18.85 -7.06 16.59
CA VAL A 109 -18.44 -7.68 15.31
C VAL A 109 -18.47 -6.66 14.17
N ALA A 110 -19.51 -5.82 14.12
CA ALA A 110 -19.59 -4.74 13.13
C ALA A 110 -18.42 -3.74 13.26
N ALA A 111 -18.05 -3.36 14.49
CA ALA A 111 -16.92 -2.47 14.72
C ALA A 111 -15.59 -3.09 14.26
N GLU A 112 -15.36 -4.38 14.55
CA GLU A 112 -14.17 -5.10 14.08
C GLU A 112 -14.09 -5.17 12.54
N LYS A 113 -15.20 -5.53 11.88
CA LYS A 113 -15.25 -5.61 10.41
C LYS A 113 -15.05 -4.25 9.76
N LEU A 114 -15.58 -3.18 10.34
CA LEU A 114 -15.36 -1.82 9.88
C LEU A 114 -13.90 -1.38 10.02
N GLY A 115 -13.21 -1.74 11.09
CA GLY A 115 -11.78 -1.48 11.24
C GLY A 115 -10.93 -2.20 10.18
N LEU A 116 -11.27 -3.45 9.87
CA LEU A 116 -10.62 -4.21 8.79
C LEU A 116 -10.90 -3.62 7.41
N GLN A 117 -12.13 -3.18 7.17
CA GLN A 117 -12.53 -2.48 5.95
C GLN A 117 -11.75 -1.18 5.76
N GLU A 118 -11.59 -0.40 6.81
CA GLU A 118 -10.83 0.84 6.79
C GLU A 118 -9.40 0.63 6.34
N GLY A 119 -8.66 -0.29 6.98
CA GLY A 119 -7.29 -0.62 6.60
C GLY A 119 -7.19 -1.06 5.13
N LYS A 120 -8.10 -1.96 4.69
CA LYS A 120 -8.15 -2.42 3.30
C LYS A 120 -8.46 -1.28 2.32
N THR A 121 -9.31 -0.32 2.72
CA THR A 121 -9.66 0.82 1.87
C THR A 121 -8.45 1.69 1.57
N PHE A 122 -7.66 2.06 2.60
CA PHE A 122 -6.46 2.86 2.41
C PHE A 122 -5.38 2.12 1.61
N ASP A 123 -5.18 0.83 1.88
CA ASP A 123 -4.25 0.00 1.12
C ASP A 123 -4.65 -0.08 -0.37
N THR A 124 -5.95 -0.22 -0.65
CA THR A 124 -6.49 -0.25 -2.02
C THR A 124 -6.32 1.10 -2.74
N LEU A 125 -6.60 2.21 -2.06
CA LEU A 125 -6.41 3.55 -2.62
C LEU A 125 -4.94 3.82 -2.93
N MET A 126 -4.03 3.45 -2.01
CA MET A 126 -2.59 3.58 -2.25
C MET A 126 -2.15 2.67 -3.40
N ARG A 127 -2.57 1.42 -3.43
CA ARG A 127 -2.31 0.47 -4.52
C ARG A 127 -2.66 1.07 -5.88
N ASP A 128 -3.85 1.65 -6.00
CA ASP A 128 -4.31 2.21 -7.28
C ASP A 128 -3.49 3.43 -7.71
N ILE A 129 -3.02 4.24 -6.77
CA ILE A 129 -2.09 5.36 -7.04
C ILE A 129 -0.74 4.83 -7.49
N LEU A 130 -0.17 3.83 -6.81
CA LEU A 130 1.12 3.24 -7.17
C LEU A 130 1.07 2.58 -8.55
N SER A 131 -0.02 1.86 -8.85
CA SER A 131 -0.21 1.19 -10.14
C SER A 131 -0.40 2.15 -11.31
N ALA A 132 -0.78 3.40 -11.05
CA ALA A 132 -0.96 4.47 -12.05
C ALA A 132 0.29 5.34 -12.22
N ALA A 133 1.46 4.89 -11.75
CA ALA A 133 2.71 5.62 -11.92
C ALA A 133 3.06 5.82 -13.40
N ALA A 134 3.66 6.98 -13.70
CA ALA A 134 4.02 7.33 -15.08
C ALA A 134 5.13 6.43 -15.67
N SER A 135 5.99 5.86 -14.81
CA SER A 135 7.06 4.96 -15.22
C SER A 135 6.57 3.51 -15.13
N ALA A 136 6.17 2.94 -16.26
CA ALA A 136 5.76 1.54 -16.36
C ALA A 136 6.43 0.86 -17.56
N THR A 137 6.74 -0.42 -17.44
CA THR A 137 7.25 -1.27 -18.52
C THR A 137 6.60 -2.65 -18.45
N ASN A 138 6.39 -3.24 -19.62
CA ASN A 138 5.90 -4.60 -19.75
C ASN A 138 7.07 -5.58 -19.69
N ALA A 139 6.94 -6.65 -18.90
CA ALA A 139 7.88 -7.74 -18.88
C ALA A 139 7.98 -8.40 -20.26
N SER A 140 9.17 -8.57 -20.76
CA SER A 140 9.44 -9.20 -22.05
C SER A 140 10.92 -9.61 -22.15
N GLY A 141 11.42 -10.27 -21.09
CA GLY A 141 12.79 -10.77 -21.02
C GLY A 141 13.84 -9.66 -20.91
N GLY A 142 13.54 -8.56 -20.22
CA GLY A 142 14.42 -7.41 -20.05
C GLY A 142 14.22 -6.27 -21.05
N SER A 143 13.28 -6.42 -22.00
CA SER A 143 12.88 -5.40 -22.96
C SER A 143 11.47 -4.90 -22.64
N ASN A 144 11.17 -3.64 -22.97
CA ASN A 144 9.81 -3.16 -22.87
C ASN A 144 8.99 -3.60 -24.08
N GLY A 145 8.22 -4.69 -23.95
CA GLY A 145 7.35 -5.22 -25.00
C GLY A 145 5.99 -4.51 -25.07
N GLN A 146 5.21 -4.80 -26.10
CA GLN A 146 3.84 -4.29 -26.23
C GLN A 146 2.84 -5.11 -25.39
N THR A 147 3.15 -6.37 -25.16
CA THR A 147 2.33 -7.30 -24.36
C THR A 147 3.20 -7.82 -23.22
N PRO A 148 2.76 -7.71 -21.97
CA PRO A 148 3.50 -8.27 -20.85
C PRO A 148 3.56 -9.79 -20.94
N THR A 149 4.69 -10.37 -20.51
CA THR A 149 4.94 -11.79 -20.38
C THR A 149 5.14 -12.17 -18.91
N GLU A 150 5.47 -13.40 -18.63
CA GLU A 150 5.90 -13.85 -17.30
C GLU A 150 7.12 -13.06 -16.82
N ILE A 151 7.23 -12.91 -15.52
CA ILE A 151 8.35 -12.21 -14.90
C ILE A 151 9.65 -12.98 -15.11
N THR A 152 10.70 -12.27 -15.54
CA THR A 152 12.03 -12.85 -15.66
C THR A 152 13.05 -12.04 -14.85
N ARG A 153 14.20 -12.64 -14.57
CA ARG A 153 15.31 -11.96 -13.92
C ARG A 153 15.79 -10.74 -14.72
N ALA A 154 15.76 -10.82 -16.05
CA ALA A 154 16.18 -9.74 -16.91
C ALA A 154 15.26 -8.52 -16.80
N ASP A 155 13.96 -8.73 -16.63
CA ASP A 155 12.99 -7.65 -16.42
C ASP A 155 13.22 -6.93 -15.10
N ILE A 156 13.47 -7.70 -14.02
CA ILE A 156 13.79 -7.13 -12.70
C ILE A 156 15.08 -6.30 -12.78
N ASP A 157 16.12 -6.82 -13.41
CA ASP A 157 17.39 -6.11 -13.56
C ASP A 157 17.25 -4.84 -14.43
N ALA A 158 16.42 -4.86 -15.48
CA ALA A 158 16.12 -3.69 -16.31
C ALA A 158 15.44 -2.57 -15.49
N VAL A 159 14.46 -2.91 -14.65
CA VAL A 159 13.81 -1.96 -13.74
C VAL A 159 14.81 -1.38 -12.74
N VAL A 160 15.64 -2.23 -12.13
CA VAL A 160 16.68 -1.80 -11.18
C VAL A 160 17.66 -0.83 -11.86
N LEU A 161 18.11 -1.13 -13.09
CA LEU A 161 19.00 -0.25 -13.84
C LEU A 161 18.35 1.10 -14.15
N THR A 162 17.07 1.11 -14.48
CA THR A 162 16.32 2.36 -14.71
C THR A 162 16.25 3.21 -13.43
N LEU A 163 15.96 2.61 -12.29
CA LEU A 163 15.90 3.32 -11.01
C LEU A 163 17.28 3.85 -10.60
N LEU A 164 18.33 3.06 -10.75
CA LEU A 164 19.70 3.48 -10.47
C LEU A 164 20.16 4.60 -11.42
N GLY A 165 19.77 4.52 -12.69
CA GLY A 165 20.02 5.59 -13.67
C GLY A 165 19.36 6.91 -13.28
N ASN A 166 18.24 6.86 -12.59
CA ASN A 166 17.55 8.02 -12.02
C ASN A 166 18.10 8.45 -10.64
N ASN A 167 19.16 7.80 -10.14
CA ASN A 167 19.73 8.01 -8.81
C ASN A 167 18.72 7.75 -7.66
N ALA A 168 17.83 6.78 -7.83
CA ALA A 168 16.94 6.37 -6.77
C ALA A 168 17.73 5.65 -5.67
N GLU A 169 17.49 6.03 -4.41
CA GLU A 169 18.08 5.36 -3.27
C GLU A 169 17.34 4.07 -2.93
N MET A 170 18.10 3.00 -2.65
CA MET A 170 17.55 1.76 -2.12
C MET A 170 17.13 1.97 -0.66
N MET A 171 15.99 1.37 -0.26
CA MET A 171 15.50 1.57 1.09
C MET A 171 15.60 0.32 1.97
N ALA A 172 15.71 -0.87 1.37
CA ALA A 172 15.90 -2.10 2.11
C ALA A 172 17.38 -2.29 2.45
N PRO A 173 17.77 -2.36 3.74
CA PRO A 173 19.17 -2.51 4.14
C PRO A 173 19.70 -3.89 3.76
N SER A 174 21.02 -3.99 3.57
CA SER A 174 21.68 -5.26 3.33
C SER A 174 21.59 -6.19 4.54
N ILE A 175 21.26 -7.47 4.32
CA ILE A 175 21.28 -8.51 5.36
C ILE A 175 22.62 -9.23 5.29
N LYS A 176 23.45 -9.02 6.31
CA LYS A 176 24.78 -9.62 6.43
C LYS A 176 24.73 -10.85 7.34
N ALA A 177 25.60 -11.82 7.06
CA ALA A 177 25.75 -12.98 7.93
C ALA A 177 26.33 -12.56 9.30
N SER A 178 25.79 -13.11 10.39
CA SER A 178 26.29 -12.86 11.74
C SER A 178 27.70 -13.43 11.99
N THR A 179 28.05 -14.54 11.32
CA THR A 179 29.31 -15.27 11.52
C THR A 179 30.36 -14.99 10.45
N GLY A 180 29.99 -14.33 9.36
CA GLY A 180 30.90 -13.99 8.27
C GLY A 180 31.39 -15.19 7.41
N VAL A 181 30.89 -16.40 7.64
CA VAL A 181 31.36 -17.61 6.97
C VAL A 181 30.31 -18.17 6.02
N GLY A 182 30.65 -18.26 4.74
CA GLY A 182 30.00 -19.16 3.75
C GLY A 182 28.58 -18.79 3.31
N THR A 183 28.03 -17.67 3.75
CA THR A 183 26.68 -17.26 3.39
C THR A 183 26.67 -16.12 2.37
N SER A 184 25.76 -16.21 1.42
CA SER A 184 25.55 -15.19 0.41
C SER A 184 24.68 -14.06 1.00
N PRO A 185 25.22 -12.85 1.25
CA PRO A 185 24.45 -11.76 1.82
C PRO A 185 23.34 -11.30 0.87
N VAL A 186 22.24 -10.81 1.41
CA VAL A 186 21.23 -10.07 0.65
C VAL A 186 21.70 -8.63 0.53
N ARG A 187 21.78 -8.12 -0.70
CA ARG A 187 22.25 -6.77 -0.99
C ARG A 187 21.19 -5.73 -0.57
N GLU A 188 21.62 -4.48 -0.48
CA GLU A 188 20.69 -3.35 -0.45
C GLU A 188 19.75 -3.46 -1.66
N SER A 189 18.47 -3.15 -1.45
CA SER A 189 17.45 -3.47 -2.44
C SER A 189 16.33 -2.44 -2.42
N PHE A 190 15.60 -2.40 -3.51
CA PHE A 190 14.29 -1.76 -3.61
C PHE A 190 13.22 -2.70 -3.04
N TRP A 191 12.09 -2.16 -2.62
CA TRP A 191 10.92 -2.94 -2.27
C TRP A 191 9.98 -3.08 -3.46
N SER A 192 9.36 -4.24 -3.57
CA SER A 192 8.29 -4.48 -4.52
C SER A 192 7.14 -5.22 -3.86
N ILE A 193 5.92 -4.98 -4.34
CA ILE A 193 4.72 -5.64 -3.87
C ILE A 193 4.24 -6.58 -4.95
N LEU A 194 4.16 -7.86 -4.62
CA LEU A 194 3.82 -8.95 -5.52
C LEU A 194 2.41 -9.47 -5.22
N HIS A 195 1.65 -9.78 -6.26
CA HIS A 195 0.39 -10.49 -6.11
C HIS A 195 0.65 -11.98 -5.82
N THR A 196 -0.20 -12.60 -4.98
CA THR A 196 -0.06 -14.01 -4.58
C THR A 196 -0.06 -14.98 -5.76
N ALA A 197 -0.69 -14.65 -6.88
CA ALA A 197 -0.71 -15.49 -8.08
C ALA A 197 0.65 -15.61 -8.79
N LEU A 198 1.58 -14.71 -8.53
CA LEU A 198 2.90 -14.67 -9.19
C LEU A 198 4.02 -15.29 -8.35
N ILE A 199 3.67 -16.00 -7.28
CA ILE A 199 4.68 -16.59 -6.38
C ILE A 199 5.54 -17.61 -7.12
N ASP A 200 4.89 -18.53 -7.83
CA ASP A 200 5.57 -19.61 -8.55
C ASP A 200 6.48 -19.04 -9.64
N ASP A 201 5.98 -18.04 -10.40
CA ASP A 201 6.78 -17.37 -11.45
C ASP A 201 8.01 -16.65 -10.87
N LEU A 202 7.89 -16.07 -9.66
CA LEU A 202 9.01 -15.43 -8.98
C LEU A 202 10.03 -16.45 -8.47
N GLU A 203 9.57 -17.58 -7.93
CA GLU A 203 10.47 -18.65 -7.44
C GLU A 203 11.28 -19.27 -8.57
N ASP A 204 10.71 -19.36 -9.76
CA ASP A 204 11.38 -19.84 -10.96
C ASP A 204 12.41 -18.84 -11.55
N CYS A 205 12.39 -17.58 -11.10
CA CYS A 205 13.35 -16.58 -11.55
C CYS A 205 14.79 -16.92 -11.15
N ALA A 206 15.70 -16.87 -12.10
CA ALA A 206 17.12 -17.15 -11.87
C ALA A 206 17.73 -16.25 -10.77
N GLY A 207 18.24 -16.85 -9.70
CA GLY A 207 18.87 -16.15 -8.59
C GLY A 207 17.87 -15.62 -7.55
N PHE A 208 16.66 -16.13 -7.55
CA PHE A 208 15.72 -15.94 -6.43
C PHE A 208 16.29 -16.56 -5.15
N LYS A 209 16.07 -15.90 -4.03
CA LYS A 209 16.40 -16.36 -2.68
C LYS A 209 15.17 -16.25 -1.81
N SER A 210 14.71 -17.37 -1.31
CA SER A 210 13.65 -17.40 -0.30
C SER A 210 14.12 -16.77 1.00
N VAL A 211 13.19 -16.20 1.76
CA VAL A 211 13.45 -15.66 3.12
C VAL A 211 14.08 -16.73 4.04
N ALA A 212 13.75 -18.03 3.82
CA ALA A 212 14.34 -19.13 4.57
C ALA A 212 15.87 -19.29 4.33
N GLU A 213 16.37 -18.85 3.18
CA GLU A 213 17.80 -18.92 2.81
C GLU A 213 18.59 -17.68 3.23
N TYR A 214 17.95 -16.69 3.85
CA TYR A 214 18.62 -15.48 4.28
C TYR A 214 19.65 -15.77 5.38
N PRO A 215 20.80 -15.12 5.34
CA PRO A 215 21.89 -15.37 6.28
C PRO A 215 21.56 -14.94 7.72
N SER A 216 20.55 -14.12 7.89
CA SER A 216 20.04 -13.65 9.19
C SER A 216 18.54 -13.39 9.10
N GLN A 217 17.82 -13.69 10.17
CA GLN A 217 16.40 -13.39 10.29
C GLN A 217 16.15 -11.94 10.75
N MET A 218 17.19 -11.20 11.08
CA MET A 218 17.10 -9.77 11.43
C MET A 218 16.98 -8.92 10.17
N GLY A 219 16.00 -8.02 10.14
CA GLY A 219 15.77 -7.13 9.00
C GLY A 219 14.86 -7.71 7.92
N ILE A 220 14.15 -8.81 8.24
CA ILE A 220 13.06 -9.34 7.42
C ILE A 220 11.80 -8.55 7.74
N GLU A 221 11.11 -8.13 6.70
CA GLU A 221 9.85 -7.42 6.84
C GLU A 221 8.66 -8.38 6.88
N ASP A 222 7.60 -7.99 7.62
CA ASP A 222 6.39 -8.82 7.64
C ASP A 222 5.76 -8.89 6.24
N GLY A 223 5.50 -10.12 5.78
CA GLY A 223 5.01 -10.39 4.45
C GLY A 223 6.06 -10.51 3.36
N GLU A 224 7.33 -10.41 3.70
CA GLU A 224 8.42 -10.66 2.75
C GLU A 224 8.47 -12.13 2.37
N TRP A 225 8.62 -12.39 1.07
CA TRP A 225 8.72 -13.74 0.51
C TRP A 225 10.14 -14.10 0.12
N GLY A 226 10.85 -13.17 -0.47
CA GLY A 226 12.20 -13.40 -0.92
C GLY A 226 12.80 -12.20 -1.64
N SER A 227 13.97 -12.40 -2.19
CA SER A 227 14.67 -11.41 -2.98
C SER A 227 15.15 -11.97 -4.31
N CYS A 228 15.06 -11.17 -5.35
CA CYS A 228 15.65 -11.47 -6.66
C CYS A 228 16.42 -10.24 -7.13
N GLY A 229 17.73 -10.39 -7.33
CA GLY A 229 18.61 -9.27 -7.65
C GLY A 229 18.72 -8.25 -6.52
N ASN A 230 18.41 -7.00 -6.86
CA ASN A 230 18.38 -5.90 -5.93
C ASN A 230 16.94 -5.46 -5.60
N VAL A 231 15.98 -6.39 -5.65
CA VAL A 231 14.59 -6.18 -5.27
C VAL A 231 14.18 -7.22 -4.25
N ARG A 232 13.52 -6.79 -3.17
CA ARG A 232 12.88 -7.63 -2.16
C ARG A 232 11.37 -7.55 -2.35
N PHE A 233 10.71 -8.70 -2.28
CA PHE A 233 9.30 -8.83 -2.60
C PHE A 233 8.47 -9.12 -1.37
N CYS A 234 7.45 -8.28 -1.14
CA CYS A 234 6.40 -8.51 -0.16
C CYS A 234 5.13 -8.95 -0.85
N ILE A 235 4.46 -9.95 -0.30
CA ILE A 235 3.25 -10.52 -0.89
C ILE A 235 2.01 -9.84 -0.33
N SER A 236 1.08 -9.52 -1.24
CA SER A 236 -0.26 -9.10 -0.89
C SER A 236 -1.28 -9.67 -1.88
N SER A 237 -2.35 -10.27 -1.37
CA SER A 237 -3.49 -10.66 -2.20
C SER A 237 -4.32 -9.45 -2.67
N ASN A 238 -4.06 -8.26 -2.14
CA ASN A 238 -4.65 -7.00 -2.56
C ASN A 238 -3.81 -6.27 -3.62
N ALA A 239 -2.68 -6.82 -4.07
CA ALA A 239 -1.89 -6.22 -5.14
C ALA A 239 -2.70 -6.10 -6.44
N LYS A 240 -2.34 -5.12 -7.29
CA LYS A 240 -3.13 -4.80 -8.48
C LYS A 240 -3.07 -5.90 -9.52
N ALA A 241 -4.26 -6.36 -9.90
CA ALA A 241 -4.49 -7.19 -11.07
C ALA A 241 -5.53 -6.50 -11.97
N THR A 242 -5.36 -6.57 -13.28
CA THR A 242 -6.36 -6.07 -14.24
C THR A 242 -7.45 -7.11 -14.46
N SER A 243 -8.58 -6.67 -14.99
CA SER A 243 -9.66 -7.58 -15.43
C SER A 243 -9.54 -8.01 -16.89
N GLU A 244 -8.41 -7.73 -17.53
CA GLU A 244 -8.14 -8.06 -18.93
C GLU A 244 -7.81 -9.55 -19.10
N SER A 245 -7.79 -10.03 -20.32
CA SER A 245 -7.39 -11.40 -20.65
C SER A 245 -6.25 -11.36 -21.67
N PRO A 246 -5.04 -11.83 -21.32
CA PRO A 246 -4.63 -12.37 -20.03
C PRO A 246 -4.63 -11.32 -18.89
N VAL A 247 -4.82 -11.79 -17.66
CA VAL A 247 -4.74 -10.94 -16.47
C VAL A 247 -3.33 -10.38 -16.33
N GLN A 248 -3.24 -9.07 -16.21
CA GLN A 248 -1.97 -8.36 -16.01
C GLN A 248 -1.85 -7.95 -14.54
N TYR A 249 -0.69 -8.15 -13.99
CA TYR A 249 -0.34 -7.79 -12.61
C TYR A 249 0.65 -6.65 -12.63
N HIS A 250 0.42 -5.65 -11.78
CA HIS A 250 1.28 -4.49 -11.64
C HIS A 250 2.18 -4.66 -10.42
N LEU A 251 3.49 -4.70 -10.64
CA LEU A 251 4.50 -4.79 -9.59
C LEU A 251 5.20 -3.45 -9.43
N PRO A 252 4.78 -2.60 -8.48
CA PRO A 252 5.50 -1.38 -8.18
C PRO A 252 6.84 -1.71 -7.50
N VAL A 253 7.94 -1.30 -8.10
CA VAL A 253 9.28 -1.31 -7.50
C VAL A 253 9.57 0.08 -6.96
N ILE A 254 9.82 0.18 -5.67
CA ILE A 254 9.74 1.41 -4.90
C ILE A 254 11.12 1.73 -4.31
N GLY A 255 11.61 2.93 -4.61
CA GLY A 255 12.76 3.53 -3.95
C GLY A 255 12.35 4.43 -2.78
N LYS A 256 13.33 4.95 -2.08
CA LYS A 256 13.13 5.85 -0.95
C LYS A 256 12.45 7.16 -1.40
N GLU A 257 11.48 7.64 -0.63
CA GLU A 257 10.76 8.89 -0.88
C GLU A 257 10.01 8.94 -2.23
N ALA A 258 9.63 7.78 -2.77
CA ALA A 258 8.92 7.71 -4.04
C ALA A 258 7.47 8.22 -3.92
N TYR A 259 6.81 7.95 -2.81
CA TYR A 259 5.42 8.33 -2.58
C TYR A 259 5.16 8.67 -1.11
N GLY A 260 4.03 9.30 -0.85
CA GLY A 260 3.63 9.68 0.48
C GLY A 260 2.13 9.86 0.63
N ASP A 261 1.71 9.92 1.87
CA ASP A 261 0.33 10.16 2.25
C ASP A 261 0.23 11.29 3.28
N VAL A 262 -0.95 11.88 3.34
CA VAL A 262 -1.28 12.94 4.28
C VAL A 262 -2.58 12.62 4.99
N GLU A 263 -2.55 12.70 6.29
CA GLU A 263 -3.71 12.59 7.15
C GLU A 263 -4.00 13.94 7.81
N LEU A 264 -5.26 14.40 7.74
CA LEU A 264 -5.70 15.63 8.40
C LEU A 264 -6.25 15.36 9.80
N ASP A 265 -7.00 14.30 9.96
CA ASP A 265 -7.61 13.90 11.23
C ASP A 265 -7.50 12.38 11.32
N ASN A 266 -6.95 11.90 12.42
CA ASN A 266 -6.80 10.47 12.65
C ASN A 266 -8.13 9.76 12.46
N SER A 267 -8.07 8.53 12.00
CA SER A 267 -9.24 7.67 11.94
C SER A 267 -10.04 7.71 13.24
N LYS A 268 -11.35 7.86 13.09
CA LYS A 268 -12.27 7.87 14.22
C LYS A 268 -13.31 6.79 14.04
N ASN A 269 -13.32 5.86 14.96
CA ASN A 269 -14.43 4.94 15.12
C ASN A 269 -15.53 5.63 15.95
N ILE A 270 -16.74 5.71 15.39
CA ILE A 270 -17.89 6.37 15.97
C ILE A 270 -18.96 5.32 16.21
N VAL A 271 -19.20 5.00 17.46
CA VAL A 271 -20.30 4.10 17.86
C VAL A 271 -21.43 4.95 18.47
N LYS A 272 -22.63 4.81 17.91
CA LYS A 272 -23.84 5.38 18.45
C LYS A 272 -24.70 4.25 19.00
N ALA A 273 -24.83 4.19 20.31
CA ALA A 273 -25.69 3.22 20.98
C ALA A 273 -27.18 3.51 20.74
N PHE A 274 -28.04 2.54 21.01
CA PHE A 274 -29.50 2.76 21.02
C PHE A 274 -29.85 3.94 21.92
N GLY A 275 -30.76 4.78 21.49
CA GLY A 275 -31.16 5.99 22.22
C GLY A 275 -30.35 7.25 21.93
N SER A 276 -29.31 7.16 21.11
CA SER A 276 -28.49 8.33 20.75
C SER A 276 -28.90 9.02 19.46
N GLY A 277 -29.90 8.49 18.73
CA GLY A 277 -30.32 8.97 17.40
C GLY A 277 -31.12 10.27 17.39
N GLY A 278 -31.57 10.75 18.55
CA GLY A 278 -32.36 11.99 18.65
C GLY A 278 -33.65 11.93 17.84
N THR A 279 -33.97 13.01 17.12
CA THR A 279 -35.22 13.15 16.34
C THR A 279 -35.28 12.28 15.09
N GLU A 280 -34.14 11.75 14.62
CA GLU A 280 -34.11 10.84 13.47
C GLU A 280 -34.48 9.38 13.85
N ASP A 281 -34.40 9.06 15.13
CA ASP A 281 -34.82 7.75 15.67
C ASP A 281 -35.65 7.94 16.95
N PRO A 282 -36.91 8.43 16.83
CA PRO A 282 -37.74 8.77 17.99
C PRO A 282 -38.16 7.56 18.83
N LEU A 283 -38.04 6.34 18.28
CA LEU A 283 -38.34 5.10 19.02
C LEU A 283 -37.07 4.40 19.52
N ASN A 284 -35.90 4.97 19.33
CA ASN A 284 -34.60 4.44 19.74
C ASN A 284 -34.31 3.00 19.21
N ARG A 285 -34.71 2.76 17.97
CA ARG A 285 -34.66 1.42 17.35
C ARG A 285 -33.38 1.13 16.57
N LYS A 286 -32.45 2.09 16.49
CA LYS A 286 -31.24 1.96 15.68
C LYS A 286 -29.99 2.23 16.52
N ALA A 287 -29.00 1.38 16.39
CA ALA A 287 -27.60 1.66 16.75
C ALA A 287 -26.75 1.73 15.47
N SER A 288 -25.63 2.42 15.50
CA SER A 288 -24.71 2.42 14.38
C SER A 288 -23.26 2.41 14.85
N SER A 289 -22.43 1.69 14.10
CA SER A 289 -20.98 1.77 14.19
C SER A 289 -20.47 2.24 12.85
N GLY A 290 -19.47 3.12 12.82
CA GLY A 290 -18.89 3.64 11.60
C GLY A 290 -17.52 4.23 11.84
N TRP A 291 -16.74 4.34 10.77
CA TRP A 291 -15.45 5.02 10.79
C TRP A 291 -15.45 6.20 9.82
N LYS A 292 -14.61 7.17 10.08
CA LYS A 292 -14.31 8.25 9.14
C LYS A 292 -12.88 8.73 9.30
N CYS A 293 -12.27 9.07 8.17
CA CYS A 293 -10.93 9.62 8.09
C CYS A 293 -10.84 10.67 6.99
N VAL A 294 -9.86 11.54 7.08
CA VAL A 294 -9.54 12.55 6.04
C VAL A 294 -8.13 12.30 5.58
N TRP A 295 -7.98 11.82 4.34
CA TRP A 295 -6.73 11.27 3.85
C TRP A 295 -6.51 11.55 2.37
N VAL A 296 -5.26 11.54 1.95
CA VAL A 296 -4.84 11.56 0.53
C VAL A 296 -3.46 10.96 0.39
N ALA A 297 -3.21 10.32 -0.75
CA ALA A 297 -1.86 9.87 -1.14
C ALA A 297 -1.45 10.48 -2.48
N ARG A 298 -0.13 10.60 -2.68
CA ARG A 298 0.47 11.09 -3.92
C ARG A 298 1.83 10.45 -4.17
N ILE A 299 2.16 10.29 -5.44
CA ILE A 299 3.52 10.01 -5.89
C ILE A 299 4.32 11.30 -5.74
N LEU A 300 5.44 11.23 -5.02
CA LEU A 300 6.33 12.37 -4.76
C LEU A 300 7.42 12.48 -5.81
N ASN A 301 7.88 11.34 -6.33
CA ASN A 301 8.88 11.31 -7.38
C ASN A 301 8.67 10.10 -8.30
N ASP A 302 8.14 10.32 -9.49
CA ASP A 302 7.94 9.28 -10.49
C ASP A 302 9.24 8.58 -10.93
N ASN A 303 10.38 9.26 -10.82
CA ASN A 303 11.68 8.69 -11.17
C ASN A 303 12.19 7.69 -10.13
N PHE A 304 11.63 7.68 -8.91
CA PHE A 304 12.06 6.82 -7.81
C PHE A 304 11.16 5.59 -7.64
N MET A 305 10.21 5.42 -8.53
CA MET A 305 9.43 4.19 -8.61
C MET A 305 9.23 3.78 -10.06
N HIS A 306 9.03 2.50 -10.26
CA HIS A 306 8.80 1.91 -11.57
C HIS A 306 7.81 0.77 -11.45
N VAL A 307 6.83 0.70 -12.33
CA VAL A 307 5.86 -0.39 -12.36
C VAL A 307 6.28 -1.39 -13.43
N LEU A 308 6.43 -2.63 -13.04
CA LEU A 308 6.61 -3.74 -13.97
C LEU A 308 5.25 -4.45 -14.16
N GLU A 309 4.79 -4.50 -15.38
CA GLU A 309 3.55 -5.19 -15.75
C GLU A 309 3.90 -6.59 -16.23
N VAL A 310 3.27 -7.61 -15.64
CA VAL A 310 3.55 -9.03 -15.90
C VAL A 310 2.26 -9.81 -16.05
N THR A 311 2.34 -10.97 -16.70
CA THR A 311 1.25 -11.96 -16.73
C THR A 311 1.71 -13.21 -15.99
N HIS A 312 0.76 -13.98 -15.50
CA HIS A 312 0.99 -15.31 -14.95
C HIS A 312 0.91 -16.35 -16.06
N SER A 313 1.74 -17.42 -16.00
CA SER A 313 1.76 -18.55 -16.95
C SER A 313 0.50 -19.43 -16.87
#